data_970ef16a1363d6ce9ab3909b460d4492
#
_entry.id   970ef16a1363d6ce9ab3909b460d4492
#
_cell.length_a   1.000
_cell.length_b   1.000
_cell.length_c   1.000
_cell.angle_alpha   90.00
_cell.angle_beta   90.00
_cell.angle_gamma   90.00
#
_symmetry.space_group_name_H-M   'P 1'
#
loop_
_entity.id
_entity.type
_entity.pdbx_description
1 polymer ?
#
loop_
_entity_poly.entity_id
_entity_poly.type
_entity_poly.pdbx_seq_one_letter_code
_entity_poly.pdbx_strand_id
1 'polypeptide(L)'
;MKSRVALSAFAVSVLASITGCGGGGSGPEVPVPSAPTESRAPTPGKGSKDPDDINGDGYRDFMVPLPGGKLPDGGQFAVLYGSAKGLAPSTRTLYNSRDLPGSPKAIIDLDVADLDNDGFPDFVTTVRDKHVPNNGADDHRTAPYVAWGGPDGPKAGGKPTPVRLPQSASKLGLTGVVRGDFDGDGHHDLAAHARTELSLDKSPLVVLYGPFTRSGVPARTDTSLSLPEEGELVVDAIDPSGKPRATSLLLHGISDGEQSDNSLYPARRGTGLAANGQQLRAGNAHAFGDFDGDGLRDVAVGDDGSRNDEPGAETEAPDVDGSLDVYPGSGGKPVTHQLPEVPEGADTGYGPGGFVTADPDGDGRDGILVATYEGATLIDGDKRTSVQRNARKAPADSPRARPAGAADFDGDGKHELIFNWASDGLFGTYGEDPTHWWITDGTTDRDKAAFAATGLAPRAS
;
A
#
# COMPACT_ATOMS: atom_id res chain seq x y z
N MET A 1 20.62 -10.12 -6.25
CA MET A 1 19.95 -8.89 -5.82
C MET A 1 18.46 -9.11 -6.08
N LYS A 2 17.67 -9.27 -5.06
CA LYS A 2 16.21 -9.52 -5.18
C LYS A 2 15.51 -8.21 -4.86
N SER A 3 14.95 -7.55 -5.88
CA SER A 3 14.07 -6.37 -5.69
C SER A 3 12.90 -6.73 -4.79
N ARG A 4 12.73 -6.05 -3.70
CA ARG A 4 11.50 -6.05 -2.93
C ARG A 4 10.66 -4.88 -3.39
N VAL A 5 9.49 -5.16 -3.93
CA VAL A 5 8.47 -4.15 -4.23
C VAL A 5 7.57 -4.10 -3.02
N ALA A 6 7.60 -3.02 -2.29
CA ALA A 6 6.62 -2.76 -1.25
C ALA A 6 5.41 -2.07 -1.88
N LEU A 7 4.27 -2.62 -1.63
CA LEU A 7 2.99 -2.06 -2.03
C LEU A 7 2.55 -1.03 -0.99
N SER A 8 2.28 0.17 -1.42
CA SER A 8 1.23 0.93 -0.75
C SER A 8 -0.05 0.13 -0.94
N ALA A 9 -0.43 -0.62 0.08
CA ALA A 9 -1.57 -1.52 0.24
C ALA A 9 -1.49 -2.93 -0.38
N PHE A 10 -0.46 -3.32 -1.17
CA PHE A 10 -0.32 -4.71 -1.62
C PHE A 10 1.14 -5.15 -1.66
N ALA A 11 1.61 -5.89 -0.67
CA ALA A 11 2.87 -6.60 -0.72
C ALA A 11 2.68 -7.97 -1.39
N VAL A 12 3.26 -8.18 -2.56
CA VAL A 12 3.35 -9.50 -3.19
C VAL A 12 4.82 -9.84 -3.41
N SER A 13 5.36 -10.68 -2.58
CA SER A 13 6.73 -11.19 -2.70
C SER A 13 6.75 -12.54 -3.41
N VAL A 14 7.66 -12.68 -4.36
CA VAL A 14 7.92 -13.93 -5.10
C VAL A 14 9.01 -14.73 -4.40
N LEU A 15 8.70 -15.90 -3.86
CA LEU A 15 9.69 -16.86 -3.36
C LEU A 15 9.76 -18.11 -4.24
N ALA A 16 10.99 -18.48 -4.56
CA ALA A 16 11.31 -19.70 -5.31
C ALA A 16 11.08 -20.96 -4.44
N SER A 17 10.36 -21.93 -5.01
CA SER A 17 10.04 -23.20 -4.37
C SER A 17 11.30 -24.06 -4.20
N ILE A 18 11.66 -24.39 -2.97
CA ILE A 18 12.49 -25.55 -2.65
C ILE A 18 11.53 -26.60 -2.03
N THR A 19 11.30 -27.68 -2.75
CA THR A 19 10.57 -28.84 -2.24
C THR A 19 11.43 -29.59 -1.23
N GLY A 20 11.14 -29.38 0.05
CA GLY A 20 11.65 -30.18 1.14
C GLY A 20 10.50 -31.00 1.72
N CYS A 21 10.51 -32.33 1.58
CA CYS A 21 9.65 -33.23 2.32
C CYS A 21 9.99 -33.21 3.81
N GLY A 22 9.07 -32.74 4.64
CA GLY A 22 9.19 -32.80 6.09
C GLY A 22 7.81 -32.81 6.74
N GLY A 23 7.55 -33.85 7.50
CA GLY A 23 6.32 -34.33 8.12
C GLY A 23 5.32 -33.29 8.62
N GLY A 24 4.05 -33.53 8.28
CA GLY A 24 2.93 -32.72 8.69
C GLY A 24 2.71 -32.72 10.20
N GLY A 25 2.96 -31.59 10.82
CA GLY A 25 2.34 -31.19 12.06
C GLY A 25 1.17 -30.28 11.70
N SER A 26 -0.05 -30.76 11.86
CA SER A 26 -1.23 -29.89 11.81
C SER A 26 -1.17 -28.95 13.02
N GLY A 27 -0.72 -27.71 12.78
CA GLY A 27 -0.84 -26.64 13.75
C GLY A 27 -2.31 -26.45 14.18
N PRO A 28 -2.57 -25.94 15.38
CA PRO A 28 -3.93 -25.79 15.87
C PRO A 28 -4.71 -24.82 14.98
N GLU A 29 -5.85 -25.30 14.48
CA GLU A 29 -6.78 -24.52 13.67
C GLU A 29 -7.27 -23.30 14.45
N VAL A 30 -6.99 -22.11 13.92
CA VAL A 30 -7.49 -20.85 14.50
C VAL A 30 -8.99 -20.78 14.23
N PRO A 31 -9.87 -20.58 15.24
CA PRO A 31 -11.29 -20.41 14.97
C PRO A 31 -11.48 -19.08 14.22
N VAL A 32 -11.79 -19.22 12.97
CA VAL A 32 -12.02 -18.13 12.02
C VAL A 32 -13.48 -17.71 12.15
N PRO A 33 -13.79 -16.39 12.17
CA PRO A 33 -15.14 -15.96 11.89
C PRO A 33 -15.57 -16.56 10.55
N SER A 34 -16.68 -17.27 10.51
CA SER A 34 -17.18 -17.84 9.25
C SER A 34 -17.45 -16.71 8.28
N ALA A 35 -16.75 -16.70 7.14
CA ALA A 35 -17.06 -15.74 6.10
C ALA A 35 -18.49 -15.99 5.60
N PRO A 36 -19.21 -14.92 5.24
CA PRO A 36 -20.53 -15.06 4.65
C PRO A 36 -20.46 -15.89 3.38
N THR A 37 -21.27 -16.93 3.29
CA THR A 37 -21.34 -17.80 2.11
C THR A 37 -21.97 -17.11 0.90
N GLU A 38 -22.75 -16.05 1.12
CA GLU A 38 -23.40 -15.29 0.05
C GLU A 38 -22.60 -14.04 -0.30
N SER A 39 -22.38 -13.83 -1.60
CA SER A 39 -21.87 -12.61 -2.18
C SER A 39 -23.02 -11.80 -2.74
N ARG A 40 -23.10 -10.54 -2.37
CA ARG A 40 -24.04 -9.57 -2.94
C ARG A 40 -23.27 -8.57 -3.79
N ALA A 41 -23.86 -8.18 -4.91
CA ALA A 41 -23.33 -7.06 -5.67
C ALA A 41 -23.49 -5.75 -4.86
N PRO A 42 -22.55 -4.80 -5.03
CA PRO A 42 -22.70 -3.46 -4.44
C PRO A 42 -23.87 -2.71 -5.05
N THR A 43 -24.29 -1.67 -4.38
CA THR A 43 -25.23 -0.69 -4.96
C THR A 43 -24.41 0.30 -5.78
N PRO A 44 -24.63 0.42 -7.11
CA PRO A 44 -23.90 1.39 -7.91
C PRO A 44 -24.15 2.83 -7.45
N GLY A 45 -23.07 3.60 -7.34
CA GLY A 45 -23.12 5.03 -7.01
C GLY A 45 -23.29 5.93 -8.23
N LYS A 46 -23.04 7.22 -8.03
CA LYS A 46 -23.11 8.26 -9.08
C LYS A 46 -21.73 8.84 -9.42
N GLY A 47 -20.71 8.29 -8.83
CA GLY A 47 -19.34 8.77 -8.86
C GLY A 47 -18.96 9.50 -7.58
N SER A 48 -17.67 9.41 -7.24
CA SER A 48 -17.05 9.98 -6.06
C SER A 48 -15.72 10.67 -6.40
N LYS A 49 -15.18 11.42 -5.45
CA LYS A 49 -13.82 11.96 -5.53
C LYS A 49 -12.85 11.18 -4.66
N ASP A 50 -13.34 10.28 -3.84
CA ASP A 50 -12.48 9.36 -3.09
C ASP A 50 -11.87 8.35 -4.06
N PRO A 51 -10.53 8.28 -4.16
CA PRO A 51 -9.85 7.36 -5.07
C PRO A 51 -10.06 5.87 -4.73
N ASP A 52 -10.57 5.58 -3.54
CA ASP A 52 -10.80 4.23 -3.06
C ASP A 52 -12.31 3.86 -2.97
N ASP A 53 -13.20 4.74 -3.45
CA ASP A 53 -14.63 4.46 -3.62
C ASP A 53 -14.89 3.92 -5.04
N ILE A 54 -14.67 2.60 -5.21
CA ILE A 54 -14.61 1.93 -6.52
C ILE A 54 -15.96 1.91 -7.23
N ASN A 55 -17.07 1.87 -6.48
CA ASN A 55 -18.42 1.88 -7.04
C ASN A 55 -19.08 3.27 -7.06
N GLY A 56 -18.39 4.29 -6.52
CA GLY A 56 -18.84 5.68 -6.55
C GLY A 56 -20.07 5.97 -5.71
N ASP A 57 -20.31 5.23 -4.62
CA ASP A 57 -21.51 5.39 -3.78
C ASP A 57 -21.33 6.34 -2.59
N GLY A 58 -20.13 6.87 -2.41
CA GLY A 58 -19.75 7.83 -1.38
C GLY A 58 -19.18 7.20 -0.11
N TYR A 59 -18.90 5.90 -0.13
CA TYR A 59 -18.22 5.17 0.95
C TYR A 59 -16.95 4.54 0.42
N ARG A 60 -15.87 4.64 1.18
CA ARG A 60 -14.59 4.04 0.82
C ARG A 60 -14.68 2.52 0.81
N ASP A 61 -14.06 1.90 -0.18
CA ASP A 61 -14.00 0.46 -0.35
C ASP A 61 -12.64 -0.08 0.09
N PHE A 62 -12.56 -1.38 0.29
CA PHE A 62 -11.34 -2.03 0.73
C PHE A 62 -10.99 -3.25 -0.13
N MET A 63 -9.76 -3.29 -0.63
CA MET A 63 -9.25 -4.39 -1.42
C MET A 63 -8.52 -5.40 -0.54
N VAL A 64 -8.93 -6.66 -0.61
CA VAL A 64 -8.39 -7.76 0.21
C VAL A 64 -7.74 -8.80 -0.69
N PRO A 65 -6.43 -9.06 -0.58
CA PRO A 65 -5.80 -10.17 -1.29
C PRO A 65 -6.35 -11.50 -0.77
N LEU A 66 -6.53 -12.47 -1.68
CA LEU A 66 -7.03 -13.80 -1.32
C LEU A 66 -5.89 -14.82 -1.31
N PRO A 67 -5.78 -15.64 -0.23
CA PRO A 67 -4.74 -16.64 -0.12
C PRO A 67 -4.85 -17.71 -1.21
N GLY A 68 -3.72 -18.29 -1.61
CA GLY A 68 -3.65 -19.43 -2.52
C GLY A 68 -3.58 -19.11 -4.01
N GLY A 69 -3.59 -17.84 -4.38
CA GLY A 69 -3.29 -17.40 -5.74
C GLY A 69 -2.13 -16.42 -5.71
N LYS A 70 -0.94 -16.83 -6.16
CA LYS A 70 0.18 -15.89 -6.31
C LYS A 70 0.02 -15.13 -7.61
N LEU A 71 0.10 -13.80 -7.59
CA LEU A 71 0.43 -13.05 -8.79
C LEU A 71 1.86 -13.48 -9.22
N PRO A 72 2.12 -13.78 -10.51
CA PRO A 72 1.25 -13.61 -11.64
C PRO A 72 0.35 -14.82 -11.99
N ASP A 73 0.44 -15.93 -11.29
CA ASP A 73 -0.13 -17.24 -11.69
C ASP A 73 -1.61 -17.47 -11.32
N GLY A 74 -2.36 -16.41 -11.02
CA GLY A 74 -3.79 -16.51 -10.74
C GLY A 74 -4.20 -15.91 -9.40
N GLY A 75 -3.46 -14.93 -8.90
CA GLY A 75 -3.85 -14.14 -7.72
C GLY A 75 -5.27 -13.62 -7.85
N GLN A 76 -6.00 -13.69 -6.74
CA GLN A 76 -7.34 -13.15 -6.63
C GLN A 76 -7.36 -12.11 -5.54
N PHE A 77 -8.24 -11.13 -5.68
CA PHE A 77 -8.56 -10.21 -4.61
C PHE A 77 -10.06 -9.94 -4.58
N ALA A 78 -10.54 -9.53 -3.42
CA ALA A 78 -11.91 -9.09 -3.24
C ALA A 78 -11.92 -7.57 -3.04
N VAL A 79 -12.85 -6.87 -3.66
CA VAL A 79 -13.25 -5.53 -3.27
C VAL A 79 -14.42 -5.68 -2.30
N LEU A 80 -14.25 -5.26 -1.06
CA LEU A 80 -15.29 -5.16 -0.04
C LEU A 80 -15.81 -3.73 -0.07
N TYR A 81 -17.13 -3.57 -0.19
CA TYR A 81 -17.75 -2.26 -0.35
C TYR A 81 -18.14 -1.65 0.98
N GLY A 82 -17.82 -0.35 1.14
CA GLY A 82 -18.26 0.47 2.23
C GLY A 82 -19.77 0.73 2.20
N SER A 83 -20.30 1.24 3.27
CA SER A 83 -21.71 1.64 3.38
C SER A 83 -21.94 2.38 4.69
N ALA A 84 -23.07 3.04 4.90
CA ALA A 84 -23.47 3.62 6.18
C ALA A 84 -23.47 2.65 7.39
N LYS A 85 -23.07 1.40 7.20
CA LYS A 85 -22.90 0.37 8.25
C LYS A 85 -21.48 -0.16 8.32
N GLY A 86 -20.55 0.45 7.60
CA GLY A 86 -19.19 0.01 7.42
C GLY A 86 -19.04 -1.07 6.34
N LEU A 87 -17.88 -1.71 6.33
CA LEU A 87 -17.55 -2.80 5.42
C LEU A 87 -18.34 -4.07 5.75
N ALA A 88 -18.99 -4.63 4.74
CA ALA A 88 -19.69 -5.90 4.88
C ALA A 88 -19.01 -6.96 3.97
N PRO A 89 -18.33 -7.99 4.52
CA PRO A 89 -17.70 -9.04 3.72
C PRO A 89 -18.65 -9.81 2.79
N SER A 90 -19.96 -9.72 3.04
CA SER A 90 -21.01 -10.26 2.16
C SER A 90 -21.29 -9.39 0.93
N THR A 91 -20.89 -8.11 0.94
CA THR A 91 -21.03 -7.20 -0.21
C THR A 91 -19.68 -7.03 -0.84
N ARG A 92 -19.41 -7.80 -1.89
CA ARG A 92 -18.10 -7.85 -2.52
C ARG A 92 -18.13 -8.21 -3.99
N THR A 93 -17.11 -7.78 -4.70
CA THR A 93 -16.77 -8.27 -6.04
C THR A 93 -15.42 -9.00 -5.99
N LEU A 94 -15.33 -10.14 -6.65
CA LEU A 94 -14.11 -10.89 -6.78
C LEU A 94 -13.47 -10.60 -8.13
N TYR A 95 -12.19 -10.28 -8.10
CA TYR A 95 -11.36 -10.09 -9.28
C TYR A 95 -10.28 -11.16 -9.34
N ASN A 96 -10.07 -11.71 -10.53
CA ASN A 96 -8.98 -12.61 -10.79
C ASN A 96 -7.94 -11.87 -11.64
N SER A 97 -6.66 -12.05 -11.36
CA SER A 97 -5.59 -11.45 -12.17
C SER A 97 -5.70 -11.76 -13.66
N ARG A 98 -6.35 -12.90 -14.03
CA ARG A 98 -6.63 -13.27 -15.42
C ARG A 98 -7.65 -12.37 -16.11
N ASP A 99 -8.49 -11.71 -15.32
CA ASP A 99 -9.56 -10.83 -15.82
C ASP A 99 -9.11 -9.36 -15.87
N LEU A 100 -7.93 -9.07 -15.31
CA LEU A 100 -7.34 -7.73 -15.32
C LEU A 100 -6.56 -7.46 -16.63
N PRO A 101 -6.25 -6.18 -16.91
CA PRO A 101 -5.47 -5.79 -18.08
C PRO A 101 -4.12 -6.50 -18.16
N GLY A 102 -3.81 -7.03 -19.31
CA GLY A 102 -2.53 -7.71 -19.58
C GLY A 102 -2.63 -9.24 -19.51
N SER A 103 -1.48 -9.90 -19.68
CA SER A 103 -1.39 -11.35 -19.49
C SER A 103 -1.31 -11.66 -18.00
N PRO A 104 -1.99 -12.70 -17.46
CA PRO A 104 -1.88 -13.06 -16.05
C PRO A 104 -0.45 -13.35 -15.57
N LYS A 105 0.43 -13.77 -16.48
CA LYS A 105 1.86 -13.96 -16.18
C LYS A 105 2.70 -12.69 -16.26
N ALA A 106 2.11 -11.57 -16.61
CA ALA A 106 2.81 -10.33 -16.90
C ALA A 106 2.46 -9.20 -15.93
N ILE A 107 1.47 -9.37 -15.04
CA ILE A 107 1.11 -8.35 -14.05
C ILE A 107 2.16 -8.37 -12.95
N ILE A 108 2.73 -7.18 -12.67
CA ILE A 108 3.72 -6.97 -11.62
C ILE A 108 3.06 -6.27 -10.44
N ASP A 109 2.15 -5.32 -10.72
CA ASP A 109 1.58 -4.41 -9.74
C ASP A 109 0.16 -3.97 -10.15
N LEU A 110 -0.64 -3.52 -9.15
CA LEU A 110 -1.99 -3.00 -9.31
C LEU A 110 -2.18 -1.78 -8.42
N ASP A 111 -2.59 -0.67 -9.01
CA ASP A 111 -3.01 0.54 -8.30
C ASP A 111 -4.44 0.94 -8.73
N VAL A 112 -5.05 1.86 -7.99
CA VAL A 112 -6.43 2.33 -8.22
C VAL A 112 -6.42 3.85 -8.35
N ALA A 113 -6.97 4.40 -9.43
CA ALA A 113 -7.00 5.86 -9.65
C ALA A 113 -8.13 6.24 -10.62
N ASP A 114 -8.86 7.32 -10.35
CA ASP A 114 -9.83 7.90 -11.31
C ASP A 114 -9.05 8.74 -12.36
N LEU A 115 -8.50 8.07 -13.37
CA LEU A 115 -7.62 8.70 -14.35
C LEU A 115 -8.35 9.57 -15.37
N ASP A 116 -9.58 9.23 -15.76
CA ASP A 116 -10.36 10.02 -16.72
C ASP A 116 -11.34 11.00 -16.05
N ASN A 117 -11.30 11.05 -14.71
CA ASN A 117 -12.09 11.97 -13.88
C ASN A 117 -13.59 11.82 -14.08
N ASP A 118 -14.06 10.59 -14.27
CA ASP A 118 -15.49 10.29 -14.40
C ASP A 118 -16.16 9.96 -13.05
N GLY A 119 -15.38 9.91 -11.97
CA GLY A 119 -15.83 9.67 -10.62
C GLY A 119 -15.87 8.19 -10.22
N PHE A 120 -15.31 7.32 -11.06
CA PHE A 120 -15.20 5.88 -10.80
C PHE A 120 -13.75 5.44 -10.97
N PRO A 121 -13.09 5.03 -9.89
CA PRO A 121 -11.70 4.62 -9.96
C PRO A 121 -11.42 3.49 -10.95
N ASP A 122 -10.32 3.62 -11.68
CA ASP A 122 -9.82 2.67 -12.65
C ASP A 122 -8.80 1.74 -11.99
N PHE A 123 -8.63 0.54 -12.52
CA PHE A 123 -7.51 -0.32 -12.14
C PHE A 123 -6.34 -0.08 -13.08
N VAL A 124 -5.20 0.27 -12.50
CA VAL A 124 -3.94 0.51 -13.20
C VAL A 124 -3.02 -0.66 -12.91
N THR A 125 -2.75 -1.49 -13.91
CA THR A 125 -1.84 -2.63 -13.75
C THR A 125 -0.52 -2.38 -14.46
N THR A 126 0.60 -2.66 -13.82
CA THR A 126 1.91 -2.69 -14.48
C THR A 126 2.17 -4.10 -15.01
N VAL A 127 2.47 -4.20 -16.30
CA VAL A 127 2.64 -5.50 -16.98
C VAL A 127 3.96 -5.58 -17.75
N ARG A 128 4.51 -6.79 -17.88
CA ARG A 128 5.58 -7.12 -18.84
C ARG A 128 4.95 -7.36 -20.20
N ASP A 129 5.01 -6.37 -21.09
CA ASP A 129 4.24 -6.40 -22.34
C ASP A 129 5.03 -6.85 -23.57
N LYS A 130 6.33 -6.58 -23.62
CA LYS A 130 7.17 -6.89 -24.78
C LYS A 130 8.53 -7.43 -24.37
N HIS A 131 8.98 -8.43 -25.11
CA HIS A 131 10.36 -8.90 -25.00
C HIS A 131 11.34 -7.85 -25.56
N VAL A 132 12.41 -7.56 -24.84
CA VAL A 132 13.50 -6.66 -25.22
C VAL A 132 14.82 -7.44 -25.17
N PRO A 133 15.32 -7.94 -26.30
CA PRO A 133 16.54 -8.76 -26.33
C PRO A 133 17.75 -8.02 -25.76
N ASN A 134 18.61 -8.75 -25.08
CA ASN A 134 19.90 -8.27 -24.52
C ASN A 134 19.81 -7.24 -23.40
N ASN A 135 18.71 -7.23 -22.64
CA ASN A 135 18.53 -6.33 -21.49
C ASN A 135 18.85 -7.00 -20.13
N GLY A 136 19.82 -7.90 -20.07
CA GLY A 136 20.23 -8.57 -18.83
C GLY A 136 19.22 -9.59 -18.34
N ALA A 137 19.01 -9.66 -17.00
CA ALA A 137 18.12 -10.65 -16.37
C ALA A 137 16.63 -10.35 -16.60
N ASP A 138 16.28 -9.10 -16.85
CA ASP A 138 14.88 -8.69 -17.14
C ASP A 138 14.77 -8.19 -18.59
N ASP A 139 14.46 -9.11 -19.47
CA ASP A 139 14.40 -8.93 -20.90
C ASP A 139 13.02 -8.47 -21.43
N HIS A 140 12.19 -7.87 -20.56
CA HIS A 140 10.87 -7.37 -20.91
C HIS A 140 10.71 -5.88 -20.66
N ARG A 141 9.94 -5.22 -21.52
CA ARG A 141 9.41 -3.90 -21.27
C ARG A 141 8.28 -3.98 -20.25
N THR A 142 8.23 -3.04 -19.31
CA THR A 142 7.13 -2.87 -18.35
C THR A 142 6.31 -1.64 -18.70
N ALA A 143 4.99 -1.72 -18.63
CA ALA A 143 4.12 -0.61 -18.94
C ALA A 143 2.82 -0.66 -18.13
N PRO A 144 2.26 0.50 -17.72
CA PRO A 144 0.96 0.56 -17.12
C PRO A 144 -0.16 0.40 -18.18
N TYR A 145 -1.20 -0.33 -17.77
CA TYR A 145 -2.44 -0.54 -18.52
C TYR A 145 -3.63 -0.21 -17.63
N VAL A 146 -4.68 0.34 -18.22
CA VAL A 146 -5.88 0.77 -17.49
C VAL A 146 -7.06 -0.13 -17.84
N ALA A 147 -7.74 -0.65 -16.81
CA ALA A 147 -9.11 -1.15 -16.88
C ALA A 147 -10.03 -0.05 -16.36
N TRP A 148 -10.76 0.58 -17.27
CA TRP A 148 -11.62 1.73 -16.94
C TRP A 148 -12.74 1.35 -16.00
N GLY A 149 -12.91 2.15 -14.95
CA GLY A 149 -13.94 2.02 -13.93
C GLY A 149 -15.35 2.31 -14.42
N GLY A 150 -16.27 2.27 -13.51
CA GLY A 150 -17.68 2.54 -13.71
C GLY A 150 -18.50 2.14 -12.49
N PRO A 151 -19.83 2.36 -12.47
CA PRO A 151 -20.68 2.12 -11.31
C PRO A 151 -20.66 0.69 -10.74
N ASP A 152 -20.27 -0.27 -11.56
CA ASP A 152 -20.12 -1.68 -11.16
C ASP A 152 -18.62 -2.07 -10.95
N GLY A 153 -17.73 -1.09 -10.88
CA GLY A 153 -16.28 -1.25 -10.90
C GLY A 153 -15.72 -1.59 -12.29
N PRO A 154 -14.41 -1.75 -12.43
CA PRO A 154 -13.78 -2.18 -13.69
C PRO A 154 -14.32 -3.54 -14.14
N LYS A 155 -14.65 -3.68 -15.42
CA LYS A 155 -15.23 -4.92 -15.96
C LYS A 155 -14.17 -6.00 -16.10
N ALA A 156 -14.42 -7.16 -15.49
CA ALA A 156 -13.61 -8.35 -15.69
C ALA A 156 -13.53 -8.73 -17.18
N GLY A 157 -12.32 -9.03 -17.67
CA GLY A 157 -12.08 -9.40 -19.08
C GLY A 157 -12.28 -8.26 -20.09
N GLY A 158 -12.42 -7.02 -19.62
CA GLY A 158 -12.48 -5.83 -20.47
C GLY A 158 -11.18 -5.65 -21.27
N LYS A 159 -11.27 -4.99 -22.45
CA LYS A 159 -10.08 -4.70 -23.22
C LYS A 159 -9.23 -3.64 -22.53
N PRO A 160 -7.98 -3.94 -22.12
CA PRO A 160 -7.13 -2.99 -21.45
C PRO A 160 -6.67 -1.88 -22.39
N THR A 161 -6.48 -0.69 -21.83
CA THR A 161 -5.91 0.45 -22.55
C THR A 161 -4.47 0.66 -22.10
N PRO A 162 -3.47 0.59 -22.99
CA PRO A 162 -2.09 0.90 -22.63
C PRO A 162 -1.94 2.40 -22.39
N VAL A 163 -1.25 2.77 -21.31
CA VAL A 163 -0.87 4.16 -21.07
C VAL A 163 0.21 4.59 -22.06
N ARG A 164 0.06 5.79 -22.61
CA ARG A 164 1.03 6.37 -23.56
C ARG A 164 2.24 6.91 -22.80
N LEU A 165 3.38 6.24 -22.99
CA LEU A 165 4.64 6.63 -22.36
C LEU A 165 5.41 7.64 -23.22
N PRO A 166 6.20 8.55 -22.58
CA PRO A 166 7.13 9.43 -23.28
C PRO A 166 8.24 8.63 -23.98
N GLN A 167 8.91 9.25 -24.94
CA GLN A 167 9.95 8.59 -25.73
C GLN A 167 11.10 8.06 -24.84
N SER A 168 11.46 8.76 -23.78
CA SER A 168 12.49 8.35 -22.82
C SER A 168 12.18 7.01 -22.12
N ALA A 169 10.90 6.69 -21.87
CA ALA A 169 10.46 5.45 -21.25
C ALA A 169 9.87 4.44 -22.24
N SER A 170 9.86 4.73 -23.54
CA SER A 170 9.14 3.91 -24.52
C SER A 170 9.77 2.54 -24.78
N LYS A 171 11.08 2.37 -24.56
CA LYS A 171 11.82 1.14 -24.85
C LYS A 171 11.70 0.11 -23.73
N LEU A 172 12.02 0.48 -22.50
CA LEU A 172 12.06 -0.41 -21.34
C LEU A 172 10.85 -0.23 -20.42
N GLY A 173 10.20 0.93 -20.47
CA GLY A 173 8.99 1.24 -19.75
C GLY A 173 9.24 1.83 -18.37
N LEU A 174 8.31 1.55 -17.46
CA LEU A 174 8.26 2.10 -16.11
C LEU A 174 8.25 0.98 -15.07
N THR A 175 8.69 1.31 -13.85
CA THR A 175 8.58 0.45 -12.66
C THR A 175 8.20 1.27 -11.45
N GLY A 176 7.55 0.65 -10.44
CA GLY A 176 7.09 1.33 -9.23
C GLY A 176 6.08 2.44 -9.56
N VAL A 177 5.03 2.11 -10.31
CA VAL A 177 3.96 3.07 -10.63
C VAL A 177 3.18 3.37 -9.36
N VAL A 178 3.00 4.65 -9.06
CA VAL A 178 2.23 5.16 -7.92
C VAL A 178 1.29 6.26 -8.37
N ARG A 179 0.11 6.36 -7.73
CA ARG A 179 -0.88 7.42 -7.97
C ARG A 179 -0.63 8.63 -7.09
N GLY A 180 -1.07 9.80 -7.54
CA GLY A 180 -1.09 11.05 -6.77
C GLY A 180 -1.90 12.13 -7.45
N ASP A 181 -1.96 13.30 -6.85
CA ASP A 181 -2.35 14.58 -7.47
C ASP A 181 -1.14 15.51 -7.31
N PHE A 182 -0.08 15.26 -8.14
CA PHE A 182 1.23 15.85 -7.89
C PHE A 182 1.28 17.37 -8.17
N ASP A 183 0.40 17.90 -9.01
CA ASP A 183 0.31 19.35 -9.24
C ASP A 183 -0.90 20.02 -8.57
N GLY A 184 -1.70 19.27 -7.81
CA GLY A 184 -2.77 19.80 -6.99
C GLY A 184 -3.92 20.37 -7.79
N ASP A 185 -4.19 19.85 -8.99
CA ASP A 185 -5.26 20.34 -9.86
C ASP A 185 -6.59 19.57 -9.65
N GLY A 186 -6.56 18.48 -8.89
CA GLY A 186 -7.72 17.66 -8.56
C GLY A 186 -7.94 16.50 -9.55
N HIS A 187 -6.99 16.26 -10.45
CA HIS A 187 -6.97 15.07 -11.30
C HIS A 187 -5.93 14.08 -10.79
N HIS A 188 -6.20 12.78 -10.98
CA HIS A 188 -5.24 11.77 -10.57
C HIS A 188 -4.12 11.62 -11.59
N ASP A 189 -2.90 11.61 -11.09
CA ASP A 189 -1.65 11.47 -11.83
C ASP A 189 -1.00 10.12 -11.56
N LEU A 190 -0.02 9.74 -12.37
CA LEU A 190 0.85 8.60 -12.13
C LEU A 190 2.32 9.07 -12.11
N ALA A 191 3.09 8.58 -11.16
CA ALA A 191 4.55 8.73 -11.14
C ALA A 191 5.21 7.35 -11.14
N ALA A 192 6.41 7.24 -11.74
CA ALA A 192 7.13 5.97 -11.82
C ALA A 192 8.60 6.19 -12.17
N HIS A 193 9.46 5.26 -11.81
CA HIS A 193 10.82 5.20 -12.34
C HIS A 193 10.82 4.83 -13.82
N ALA A 194 11.56 5.57 -14.64
CA ALA A 194 11.83 5.15 -16.01
C ALA A 194 12.95 4.12 -16.00
N ARG A 195 12.69 2.92 -16.53
CA ARG A 195 13.70 1.87 -16.64
C ARG A 195 14.77 2.26 -17.67
N THR A 196 16.03 2.05 -17.33
CA THR A 196 17.19 2.36 -18.17
C THR A 196 18.01 1.11 -18.47
N GLU A 197 18.78 1.11 -19.58
CA GLU A 197 19.69 -0.01 -19.94
C GLU A 197 20.98 -0.02 -19.09
N LEU A 198 21.26 1.06 -18.43
CA LEU A 198 22.47 1.26 -17.64
C LEU A 198 22.09 1.42 -16.18
N SER A 199 22.86 0.81 -15.29
CA SER A 199 22.86 1.20 -13.87
C SER A 199 23.38 2.63 -13.82
N LEU A 200 22.50 3.58 -13.60
CA LEU A 200 22.84 4.98 -13.47
C LEU A 200 22.94 5.33 -11.98
N ASP A 201 23.85 6.27 -11.67
CA ASP A 201 23.90 6.87 -10.33
C ASP A 201 22.63 7.67 -10.00
N LYS A 202 21.66 7.68 -10.91
CA LYS A 202 20.40 8.38 -10.80
C LYS A 202 19.28 7.61 -11.51
N SER A 203 18.09 7.63 -10.93
CA SER A 203 16.87 7.06 -11.50
C SER A 203 15.97 8.15 -12.06
N PRO A 204 15.76 8.23 -13.40
CA PRO A 204 14.83 9.18 -13.97
C PRO A 204 13.39 8.91 -13.52
N LEU A 205 12.68 9.95 -13.07
CA LEU A 205 11.27 9.90 -12.72
C LEU A 205 10.42 10.38 -13.89
N VAL A 206 9.34 9.69 -14.18
CA VAL A 206 8.30 10.10 -15.12
C VAL A 206 7.04 10.42 -14.34
N VAL A 207 6.50 11.61 -14.53
CA VAL A 207 5.17 11.99 -14.02
C VAL A 207 4.22 12.18 -15.18
N LEU A 208 3.11 11.46 -15.15
CA LEU A 208 2.05 11.50 -16.15
C LEU A 208 0.83 12.16 -15.51
N TYR A 209 0.55 13.39 -15.89
CA TYR A 209 -0.52 14.19 -15.30
C TYR A 209 -1.88 13.92 -15.93
N GLY A 210 -2.90 13.79 -15.09
CA GLY A 210 -4.29 13.69 -15.48
C GLY A 210 -4.90 14.98 -16.06
N PRO A 211 -6.15 14.96 -16.53
CA PRO A 211 -6.92 13.74 -16.76
C PRO A 211 -6.40 12.95 -17.99
N PHE A 212 -6.53 11.65 -17.93
CA PHE A 212 -6.19 10.79 -19.07
C PHE A 212 -7.39 10.66 -20.00
N THR A 213 -7.10 10.56 -21.28
CA THR A 213 -8.14 10.12 -22.23
C THR A 213 -8.34 8.60 -22.13
N ARG A 214 -9.52 8.09 -22.47
CA ARG A 214 -9.78 6.64 -22.54
C ARG A 214 -8.94 5.88 -23.61
N SER A 215 -8.10 6.60 -24.35
CA SER A 215 -7.05 6.02 -25.20
C SER A 215 -5.68 5.92 -24.50
N GLY A 216 -5.61 6.22 -23.21
CA GLY A 216 -4.42 6.13 -22.37
C GLY A 216 -3.44 7.31 -22.52
N VAL A 217 -3.89 8.45 -23.03
CA VAL A 217 -3.04 9.64 -23.21
C VAL A 217 -3.19 10.56 -22.01
N PRO A 218 -2.09 10.83 -21.24
CA PRO A 218 -2.11 11.83 -20.16
C PRO A 218 -2.25 13.24 -20.74
N ALA A 219 -2.79 14.16 -19.96
CA ALA A 219 -2.89 15.58 -20.35
C ALA A 219 -1.51 16.22 -20.53
N ARG A 220 -0.56 15.84 -19.67
CA ARG A 220 0.82 16.34 -19.68
C ARG A 220 1.79 15.26 -19.20
N THR A 221 3.04 15.35 -19.58
CA THR A 221 4.11 14.46 -19.08
C THR A 221 5.31 15.29 -18.65
N ASP A 222 5.90 14.95 -17.51
CA ASP A 222 7.17 15.49 -17.04
C ASP A 222 8.22 14.37 -16.92
N THR A 223 9.39 14.62 -17.47
CA THR A 223 10.57 13.73 -17.45
C THR A 223 11.82 14.49 -17.01
N SER A 224 11.64 15.64 -16.41
CA SER A 224 12.76 16.52 -15.99
C SER A 224 13.36 16.11 -14.64
N LEU A 225 12.61 15.32 -13.84
CA LEU A 225 13.04 14.89 -12.53
C LEU A 225 13.94 13.65 -12.61
N SER A 226 14.92 13.62 -11.73
CA SER A 226 15.81 12.48 -11.57
C SER A 226 16.12 12.28 -10.08
N LEU A 227 15.78 11.11 -9.59
CA LEU A 227 16.02 10.71 -8.20
C LEU A 227 17.47 10.26 -8.03
N PRO A 228 18.04 10.33 -6.81
CA PRO A 228 19.43 9.93 -6.56
C PRO A 228 19.68 8.45 -6.81
N GLU A 229 18.67 7.61 -6.62
CA GLU A 229 18.75 6.15 -6.76
C GLU A 229 17.38 5.58 -7.18
N GLU A 230 17.35 4.30 -7.50
CA GLU A 230 16.12 3.54 -7.61
C GLU A 230 15.72 3.07 -6.20
N GLY A 231 14.47 3.32 -5.81
CA GLY A 231 13.93 3.00 -4.49
C GLY A 231 12.43 2.83 -4.56
N GLU A 232 11.81 2.65 -3.42
CA GLU A 232 10.36 2.63 -3.31
C GLU A 232 9.81 4.06 -3.37
N LEU A 233 8.79 4.27 -4.20
CA LEU A 233 8.04 5.51 -4.26
C LEU A 233 6.85 5.43 -3.31
N VAL A 234 6.83 6.29 -2.29
CA VAL A 234 5.73 6.41 -1.33
C VAL A 234 5.06 7.76 -1.53
N VAL A 235 3.76 7.78 -1.67
CA VAL A 235 3.02 9.01 -2.00
C VAL A 235 2.02 9.34 -0.90
N ASP A 236 1.88 10.63 -0.61
CA ASP A 236 0.81 11.15 0.25
C ASP A 236 -0.57 10.83 -0.35
N ALA A 237 -1.55 10.60 0.50
CA ALA A 237 -2.91 10.28 0.08
C ALA A 237 -3.56 11.45 -0.70
N ILE A 238 -4.28 11.13 -1.77
CA ILE A 238 -5.20 12.07 -2.41
C ILE A 238 -6.33 12.39 -1.42
N ASP A 239 -6.75 13.67 -1.36
CA ASP A 239 -7.83 14.09 -0.46
C ASP A 239 -9.17 13.46 -0.89
N PRO A 240 -9.77 12.57 -0.08
CA PRO A 240 -10.99 11.86 -0.44
C PRO A 240 -12.21 12.79 -0.58
N SER A 241 -12.17 13.98 -0.01
CA SER A 241 -13.22 14.98 -0.19
C SER A 241 -13.21 15.63 -1.57
N GLY A 242 -12.19 15.34 -2.39
CA GLY A 242 -11.96 15.94 -3.70
C GLY A 242 -11.48 17.40 -3.64
N LYS A 243 -11.05 17.87 -2.48
CA LYS A 243 -10.39 19.17 -2.37
C LYS A 243 -8.99 19.09 -2.99
N PRO A 244 -8.73 19.85 -4.08
CA PRO A 244 -7.45 19.79 -4.76
C PRO A 244 -6.28 20.14 -3.84
N ARG A 245 -5.38 19.19 -3.65
CA ARG A 245 -4.18 19.31 -2.82
C ARG A 245 -3.02 18.54 -3.47
N ALA A 246 -1.90 19.21 -3.67
CA ALA A 246 -0.74 18.54 -4.24
C ALA A 246 -0.20 17.47 -3.27
N THR A 247 -0.01 16.26 -3.78
CA THR A 247 0.49 15.11 -3.02
C THR A 247 2.01 15.02 -3.17
N SER A 248 2.71 15.00 -2.05
CA SER A 248 4.16 14.86 -2.00
C SER A 248 4.59 13.41 -2.21
N LEU A 249 5.85 13.22 -2.62
CA LEU A 249 6.45 11.93 -2.87
C LEU A 249 7.68 11.74 -1.98
N LEU A 250 7.78 10.59 -1.33
CA LEU A 250 8.96 10.13 -0.61
C LEU A 250 9.64 9.03 -1.43
N LEU A 251 10.94 9.19 -1.65
CA LEU A 251 11.80 8.12 -2.11
C LEU A 251 12.38 7.42 -0.88
N HIS A 252 12.08 6.13 -0.73
CA HIS A 252 12.65 5.26 0.28
C HIS A 252 13.71 4.37 -0.36
N GLY A 253 14.93 4.41 0.15
CA GLY A 253 16.03 3.58 -0.33
C GLY A 253 15.76 2.09 -0.12
N ILE A 254 16.39 1.25 -0.93
CA ILE A 254 16.26 -0.21 -0.81
C ILE A 254 17.37 -0.72 0.08
N SER A 255 17.00 -1.45 1.16
CA SER A 255 17.93 -2.19 2.00
C SER A 255 17.45 -3.63 2.23
N ASP A 256 18.33 -4.48 2.72
CA ASP A 256 18.03 -5.88 3.04
C ASP A 256 17.45 -6.05 4.47
N GLY A 257 16.56 -5.16 4.90
CA GLY A 257 15.95 -5.17 6.25
C GLY A 257 16.61 -4.22 7.24
N GLU A 258 17.57 -3.44 6.79
CA GLU A 258 18.19 -2.36 7.57
C GLU A 258 17.52 -1.01 7.31
N GLN A 259 17.83 -0.03 8.14
CA GLN A 259 17.31 1.31 8.00
C GLN A 259 17.87 1.98 6.73
N SER A 260 16.99 2.44 5.85
CA SER A 260 17.36 3.07 4.58
C SER A 260 17.19 4.58 4.62
N ASP A 261 17.92 5.24 3.72
CA ASP A 261 17.78 6.67 3.46
C ASP A 261 16.39 7.02 2.91
N ASN A 262 15.90 8.19 3.31
CA ASN A 262 14.62 8.72 2.87
C ASN A 262 14.80 10.14 2.31
N SER A 263 14.21 10.40 1.15
CA SER A 263 14.22 11.73 0.51
C SER A 263 12.81 12.18 0.16
N LEU A 264 12.34 13.27 0.78
CA LEU A 264 11.04 13.86 0.51
C LEU A 264 11.11 14.85 -0.66
N TYR A 265 10.24 14.68 -1.64
CA TYR A 265 9.99 15.60 -2.75
C TYR A 265 8.64 16.30 -2.54
N PRO A 266 8.64 17.47 -1.89
CA PRO A 266 7.40 18.19 -1.63
C PRO A 266 6.74 18.63 -2.95
N ALA A 267 5.44 18.45 -3.03
CA ALA A 267 4.64 18.93 -4.15
C ALA A 267 4.03 20.31 -3.87
N ARG A 268 3.79 21.07 -4.92
CA ARG A 268 3.15 22.38 -4.83
C ARG A 268 2.11 22.54 -5.93
N ARG A 269 0.96 23.06 -5.53
CA ARG A 269 -0.13 23.33 -6.45
C ARG A 269 0.32 24.16 -7.64
N GLY A 270 0.02 23.66 -8.84
CA GLY A 270 0.34 24.30 -10.13
C GLY A 270 1.79 24.14 -10.58
N THR A 271 2.68 23.58 -9.75
CA THR A 271 4.10 23.39 -10.10
C THR A 271 4.53 21.93 -10.12
N GLY A 272 3.90 21.08 -9.33
CA GLY A 272 4.29 19.67 -9.19
C GLY A 272 5.37 19.45 -8.13
N LEU A 273 6.07 18.31 -8.25
CA LEU A 273 7.12 17.86 -7.33
C LEU A 273 8.35 18.80 -7.37
N ALA A 274 8.99 19.00 -6.23
CA ALA A 274 10.25 19.74 -6.13
C ALA A 274 11.37 19.02 -6.90
N ALA A 275 12.24 19.80 -7.54
CA ALA A 275 13.36 19.24 -8.32
C ALA A 275 14.44 18.57 -7.46
N ASN A 276 14.54 18.94 -6.18
CA ASN A 276 15.48 18.39 -5.22
C ASN A 276 14.75 17.84 -4.02
N GLY A 277 15.12 16.64 -3.62
CA GLY A 277 14.61 16.02 -2.40
C GLY A 277 15.20 16.67 -1.14
N GLN A 278 14.40 16.69 -0.09
CA GLN A 278 14.83 16.98 1.27
C GLN A 278 15.22 15.66 1.92
N GLN A 279 16.48 15.53 2.34
CA GLN A 279 16.93 14.36 3.09
C GLN A 279 16.24 14.33 4.45
N LEU A 280 15.63 13.20 4.77
CA LEU A 280 15.07 12.87 6.08
C LEU A 280 16.00 11.87 6.78
N ARG A 281 15.65 11.49 8.02
CA ARG A 281 16.41 10.45 8.74
C ARG A 281 16.29 9.09 8.01
N ALA A 282 17.24 8.22 8.28
CA ALA A 282 17.11 6.81 7.92
C ALA A 282 15.95 6.16 8.69
N GLY A 283 15.31 5.18 8.09
CA GLY A 283 14.18 4.48 8.66
C GLY A 283 13.51 3.61 7.60
N ASN A 284 12.83 2.55 8.00
CA ASN A 284 12.17 1.61 7.11
C ASN A 284 10.63 1.63 7.22
N ALA A 285 10.07 2.58 8.00
CA ALA A 285 8.64 2.85 8.07
C ALA A 285 8.35 4.34 7.86
N HIS A 286 7.25 4.63 7.21
CA HIS A 286 6.85 5.99 6.84
C HIS A 286 5.33 6.14 6.75
N ALA A 287 4.83 7.36 7.05
CA ALA A 287 3.45 7.75 6.87
C ALA A 287 3.34 9.24 6.55
N PHE A 288 2.31 9.61 5.79
CA PHE A 288 1.90 10.99 5.59
C PHE A 288 0.62 11.27 6.38
N GLY A 289 0.53 12.38 7.11
CA GLY A 289 -0.64 12.75 7.92
C GLY A 289 -0.57 14.21 8.35
N ASP A 290 -1.65 14.73 8.90
CA ASP A 290 -1.68 15.98 9.64
C ASP A 290 -1.52 15.65 11.13
N PHE A 291 -0.26 15.35 11.54
CA PHE A 291 0.03 14.81 12.89
C PHE A 291 0.09 15.87 14.00
N ASP A 292 0.19 17.14 13.61
CA ASP A 292 0.16 18.26 14.57
C ASP A 292 -1.15 19.06 14.54
N GLY A 293 -2.05 18.79 13.59
CA GLY A 293 -3.38 19.40 13.47
C GLY A 293 -3.36 20.82 12.91
N ASP A 294 -2.31 21.18 12.15
CA ASP A 294 -2.17 22.52 11.56
C ASP A 294 -2.82 22.63 10.16
N GLY A 295 -3.37 21.53 9.63
CA GLY A 295 -4.01 21.43 8.32
C GLY A 295 -3.04 21.23 7.16
N LEU A 296 -1.75 21.04 7.43
CA LEU A 296 -0.73 20.70 6.45
C LEU A 296 -0.33 19.22 6.60
N ARG A 297 0.22 18.65 5.55
CA ARG A 297 0.63 17.24 5.60
C ARG A 297 2.06 17.12 6.07
N ASP A 298 2.23 16.37 7.15
CA ASP A 298 3.50 16.00 7.75
C ASP A 298 3.98 14.67 7.18
N VAL A 299 5.23 14.34 7.45
CA VAL A 299 5.84 13.05 7.11
C VAL A 299 6.45 12.43 8.36
N ALA A 300 6.03 11.22 8.70
CA ALA A 300 6.66 10.41 9.73
C ALA A 300 7.62 9.41 9.09
N VAL A 301 8.82 9.29 9.65
CA VAL A 301 9.83 8.31 9.24
C VAL A 301 10.45 7.69 10.49
N GLY A 302 10.63 6.39 10.50
CA GLY A 302 11.24 5.71 11.66
C GLY A 302 11.40 4.21 11.48
N ASP A 303 11.49 3.54 12.62
CA ASP A 303 11.78 2.13 12.75
C ASP A 303 10.48 1.30 12.76
N ASP A 304 10.37 0.29 11.90
CA ASP A 304 9.24 -0.64 11.87
C ASP A 304 9.46 -1.90 12.72
N GLY A 305 10.62 -2.00 13.37
CA GLY A 305 11.02 -3.15 14.16
C GLY A 305 11.71 -4.27 13.36
N SER A 306 11.84 -4.16 12.05
CA SER A 306 12.60 -5.12 11.24
C SER A 306 14.09 -5.06 11.56
N ARG A 307 14.75 -6.22 11.55
CA ARG A 307 16.20 -6.37 11.78
C ARG A 307 16.79 -7.33 10.78
N ASN A 308 18.06 -7.08 10.44
CA ASN A 308 18.84 -8.04 9.68
C ASN A 308 19.58 -8.98 10.67
N ASP A 309 19.07 -10.21 10.79
CA ASP A 309 19.61 -11.22 11.71
C ASP A 309 20.73 -12.08 11.04
N GLU A 310 21.27 -11.69 9.90
CA GLU A 310 22.33 -12.43 9.24
C GLU A 310 23.64 -12.35 10.06
N PRO A 311 24.35 -13.48 10.26
CA PRO A 311 25.60 -13.45 11.00
C PRO A 311 26.65 -12.56 10.32
N GLY A 312 27.08 -11.52 11.02
CA GLY A 312 28.05 -10.54 10.54
C GLY A 312 27.45 -9.30 9.91
N ALA A 313 26.12 -9.18 9.88
CA ALA A 313 25.44 -7.92 9.58
C ALA A 313 25.65 -6.91 10.72
N GLU A 314 25.84 -5.66 10.35
CA GLU A 314 25.81 -4.56 11.32
C GLU A 314 24.38 -4.29 11.74
N THR A 315 24.19 -3.86 12.97
CA THR A 315 22.87 -3.41 13.46
C THR A 315 22.56 -2.02 12.90
N GLU A 316 21.28 -1.67 12.87
CA GLU A 316 20.80 -0.36 12.48
C GLU A 316 21.43 0.74 13.32
N ALA A 317 21.45 1.96 12.75
CA ALA A 317 21.97 3.12 13.43
C ALA A 317 21.21 3.39 14.74
N PRO A 318 21.90 3.62 15.87
CA PRO A 318 21.25 3.79 17.19
C PRO A 318 20.29 4.97 17.28
N ASP A 319 20.44 5.97 16.40
CA ASP A 319 19.59 7.16 16.35
C ASP A 319 18.22 6.94 15.70
N VAL A 320 18.01 5.80 15.02
CA VAL A 320 16.71 5.42 14.46
C VAL A 320 16.05 4.27 15.20
N ASP A 321 16.84 3.47 15.93
CA ASP A 321 16.37 2.30 16.64
C ASP A 321 15.31 2.65 17.69
N GLY A 322 14.12 2.02 17.59
CA GLY A 322 13.01 2.22 18.52
C GLY A 322 12.41 3.61 18.54
N SER A 323 12.53 4.38 17.46
CA SER A 323 12.00 5.75 17.38
C SER A 323 11.46 6.12 16.00
N LEU A 324 10.68 7.20 15.95
CA LEU A 324 10.26 7.86 14.73
C LEU A 324 10.37 9.38 14.84
N ASP A 325 10.58 10.06 13.72
CA ASP A 325 10.52 11.50 13.61
C ASP A 325 9.34 11.92 12.75
N VAL A 326 8.59 12.92 13.23
CA VAL A 326 7.56 13.63 12.47
C VAL A 326 8.14 14.93 11.95
N TYR A 327 8.17 15.11 10.64
CA TYR A 327 8.62 16.32 9.95
C TYR A 327 7.41 17.16 9.60
N PRO A 328 7.21 18.34 10.25
CA PRO A 328 6.04 19.19 10.02
C PRO A 328 5.97 19.73 8.59
N GLY A 329 4.79 19.69 7.99
CA GLY A 329 4.52 20.26 6.67
C GLY A 329 4.68 21.78 6.62
N SER A 330 4.49 22.45 7.76
CA SER A 330 4.79 23.87 7.96
C SER A 330 6.29 24.19 7.96
N GLY A 331 7.14 23.17 8.01
CA GLY A 331 8.59 23.26 8.17
C GLY A 331 9.00 23.36 9.64
N GLY A 332 10.30 23.30 9.87
CA GLY A 332 10.84 23.36 11.21
C GLY A 332 11.68 22.13 11.58
N LYS A 333 11.88 21.92 12.88
CA LYS A 333 12.60 20.74 13.36
C LYS A 333 11.63 19.56 13.49
N PRO A 334 12.07 18.35 13.20
CA PRO A 334 11.26 17.16 13.44
C PRO A 334 10.98 16.99 14.95
N VAL A 335 9.86 16.32 15.22
CA VAL A 335 9.48 15.90 16.57
C VAL A 335 9.71 14.41 16.69
N THR A 336 10.60 14.02 17.62
CA THR A 336 10.95 12.61 17.85
C THR A 336 9.98 11.98 18.84
N HIS A 337 9.43 10.82 18.47
CA HIS A 337 8.66 9.96 19.35
C HIS A 337 9.40 8.65 19.58
N GLN A 338 9.48 8.24 20.86
CA GLN A 338 10.00 6.92 21.21
C GLN A 338 8.91 5.87 20.98
N LEU A 339 9.28 4.75 20.37
CA LEU A 339 8.43 3.57 20.25
C LEU A 339 8.45 2.75 21.55
N PRO A 340 7.46 1.89 21.79
CA PRO A 340 7.48 0.97 22.91
C PRO A 340 8.72 0.07 22.88
N GLU A 341 9.37 -0.10 24.04
CA GLU A 341 10.54 -0.98 24.18
C GLU A 341 10.20 -2.43 23.84
N VAL A 342 11.12 -3.08 23.14
CA VAL A 342 11.06 -4.52 22.88
C VAL A 342 11.74 -5.26 24.03
N PRO A 343 11.10 -6.27 24.65
CA PRO A 343 11.74 -7.07 25.69
C PRO A 343 13.00 -7.77 25.20
N GLU A 344 14.03 -7.83 26.03
CA GLU A 344 15.27 -8.53 25.69
C GLU A 344 15.02 -9.98 25.26
N GLY A 345 15.54 -10.37 24.11
CA GLY A 345 15.38 -11.71 23.52
C GLY A 345 13.99 -11.98 22.91
N ALA A 346 13.15 -10.96 22.77
CA ALA A 346 11.93 -11.10 21.97
C ALA A 346 12.23 -11.01 20.48
N ASP A 347 11.42 -11.70 19.67
CA ASP A 347 11.46 -11.56 18.23
C ASP A 347 11.03 -10.13 17.84
N THR A 348 11.85 -9.45 17.05
CA THR A 348 11.62 -8.10 16.56
C THR A 348 10.96 -8.05 15.20
N GLY A 349 10.85 -9.18 14.51
CA GLY A 349 10.18 -9.29 13.22
C GLY A 349 8.67 -9.08 13.34
N TYR A 350 8.23 -7.81 13.49
CA TYR A 350 6.78 -7.48 13.62
C TYR A 350 6.03 -7.61 12.29
N GLY A 351 6.73 -7.93 11.21
CA GLY A 351 6.19 -8.01 9.87
C GLY A 351 6.01 -6.64 9.22
N PRO A 352 5.46 -6.60 8.00
CA PRO A 352 5.33 -5.38 7.21
C PRO A 352 4.19 -4.49 7.71
N GLY A 353 4.17 -4.17 9.00
CA GLY A 353 3.13 -3.32 9.58
C GLY A 353 3.35 -1.84 9.30
N GLY A 354 4.60 -1.43 9.24
CA GLY A 354 4.97 -0.04 9.00
C GLY A 354 4.24 0.94 9.92
N PHE A 355 4.01 2.13 9.41
CA PHE A 355 3.19 3.18 10.01
C PHE A 355 1.89 3.35 9.23
N VAL A 356 0.76 3.47 9.93
CA VAL A 356 -0.55 3.71 9.36
C VAL A 356 -1.11 5.02 9.91
N THR A 357 -1.47 5.93 9.04
CA THR A 357 -2.15 7.18 9.39
C THR A 357 -3.61 6.91 9.73
N ALA A 358 -4.09 7.40 10.86
CA ALA A 358 -5.46 7.19 11.30
C ALA A 358 -5.99 8.35 12.15
N ASP A 359 -7.25 8.72 11.93
CA ASP A 359 -8.05 9.63 12.77
C ASP A 359 -9.28 8.88 13.33
N PRO A 360 -9.11 8.01 14.36
CA PRO A 360 -10.19 7.17 14.85
C PRO A 360 -11.18 7.88 15.78
N ASP A 361 -10.91 9.10 16.23
CA ASP A 361 -11.83 9.90 17.03
C ASP A 361 -12.51 11.04 16.24
N GLY A 362 -12.05 11.28 14.99
CA GLY A 362 -12.69 12.21 14.06
C GLY A 362 -12.47 13.67 14.42
N ASP A 363 -11.38 14.00 15.11
CA ASP A 363 -11.09 15.38 15.51
C ASP A 363 -10.37 16.18 14.42
N GLY A 364 -10.02 15.53 13.30
CA GLY A 364 -9.35 16.13 12.14
C GLY A 364 -7.83 16.15 12.26
N ARG A 365 -7.28 15.57 13.31
CA ARG A 365 -5.86 15.37 13.51
C ARG A 365 -5.52 13.90 13.33
N ASP A 366 -4.55 13.63 12.50
CA ASP A 366 -4.08 12.27 12.28
C ASP A 366 -3.17 11.77 13.43
N GLY A 367 -3.35 10.53 13.83
CA GLY A 367 -2.39 9.78 14.63
C GLY A 367 -1.61 8.79 13.78
N ILE A 368 -0.53 8.24 14.33
CA ILE A 368 0.30 7.21 13.71
C ILE A 368 0.06 5.89 14.44
N LEU A 369 -0.54 4.91 13.77
CA LEU A 369 -0.70 3.56 14.29
C LEU A 369 0.57 2.77 13.93
N VAL A 370 1.35 2.40 14.92
CA VAL A 370 2.62 1.69 14.76
C VAL A 370 2.48 0.23 15.19
N ALA A 371 3.08 -0.68 14.44
CA ALA A 371 3.23 -2.06 14.88
C ALA A 371 4.22 -2.12 16.05
N THR A 372 3.92 -2.93 17.05
CA THR A 372 4.75 -3.10 18.24
C THR A 372 4.82 -4.56 18.65
N TYR A 373 5.75 -4.90 19.53
CA TYR A 373 5.82 -6.23 20.12
C TYR A 373 4.48 -6.71 20.71
N GLU A 374 3.72 -5.80 21.31
CA GLU A 374 2.41 -6.13 21.89
C GLU A 374 1.22 -6.07 20.94
N GLY A 375 1.43 -5.81 19.64
CA GLY A 375 0.37 -5.64 18.64
C GLY A 375 0.48 -4.31 17.93
N ALA A 376 -0.27 -3.28 18.34
CA ALA A 376 -0.15 -1.94 17.79
C ALA A 376 -0.37 -0.87 18.87
N THR A 377 0.22 0.30 18.64
CA THR A 377 0.02 1.50 19.45
C THR A 377 -0.30 2.68 18.55
N LEU A 378 -1.41 3.36 18.80
CA LEU A 378 -1.72 4.64 18.17
C LEU A 378 -0.99 5.73 18.92
N ILE A 379 -0.14 6.47 18.22
CA ILE A 379 0.55 7.69 18.67
C ILE A 379 -0.25 8.87 18.16
N ASP A 380 -0.91 9.59 19.05
CA ASP A 380 -1.68 10.79 18.74
C ASP A 380 -1.17 11.92 19.64
N GLY A 381 -0.28 12.75 19.12
CA GLY A 381 0.51 13.69 19.90
C GLY A 381 1.23 13.02 21.06
N ASP A 382 0.94 13.46 22.29
CA ASP A 382 1.51 12.88 23.51
C ASP A 382 0.75 11.64 24.01
N LYS A 383 -0.45 11.38 23.44
CA LYS A 383 -1.28 10.24 23.81
C LYS A 383 -0.79 8.97 23.15
N ARG A 384 -0.83 7.86 23.89
CA ARG A 384 -0.51 6.51 23.43
C ARG A 384 -1.69 5.61 23.75
N THR A 385 -2.23 4.97 22.74
CA THR A 385 -3.37 4.06 22.89
C THR A 385 -3.01 2.70 22.29
N SER A 386 -2.90 1.67 23.13
CA SER A 386 -2.68 0.30 22.66
C SER A 386 -3.95 -0.23 22.02
N VAL A 387 -3.80 -0.80 20.83
CA VAL A 387 -4.89 -1.47 20.07
C VAL A 387 -4.40 -2.84 19.69
N GLN A 388 -5.08 -3.88 20.19
CA GLN A 388 -4.61 -5.24 20.02
C GLN A 388 -5.69 -6.11 19.41
N ARG A 389 -5.30 -6.95 18.44
CA ARG A 389 -6.10 -8.06 17.96
C ARG A 389 -5.22 -9.30 17.95
N ASN A 390 -5.76 -10.40 18.41
CA ASN A 390 -5.04 -11.65 18.55
C ASN A 390 -5.73 -12.74 17.77
N ALA A 391 -4.97 -13.44 16.94
CA ALA A 391 -5.45 -14.66 16.33
C ALA A 391 -5.55 -15.74 17.44
N ARG A 392 -6.75 -16.27 17.66
CA ARG A 392 -6.96 -17.34 18.64
C ARG A 392 -6.20 -18.57 18.22
N LYS A 393 -5.41 -19.14 19.13
CA LYS A 393 -4.57 -20.33 18.88
C LYS A 393 -3.44 -20.12 17.87
N ALA A 394 -3.05 -18.88 17.59
CA ALA A 394 -1.78 -18.62 16.90
C ALA A 394 -0.62 -19.21 17.71
N PRO A 395 0.53 -19.48 17.07
CA PRO A 395 1.77 -19.78 17.78
C PRO A 395 2.07 -18.71 18.84
N ALA A 396 2.71 -19.11 19.95
CA ALA A 396 2.97 -18.20 21.06
C ALA A 396 3.92 -17.04 20.71
N ASP A 397 4.71 -17.25 19.69
CA ASP A 397 5.70 -16.32 19.13
C ASP A 397 5.13 -15.36 18.07
N SER A 398 3.94 -15.66 17.49
CA SER A 398 3.29 -14.80 16.50
C SER A 398 1.77 -14.68 16.69
N PRO A 399 1.26 -14.35 17.88
CA PRO A 399 -0.18 -14.33 18.15
C PRO A 399 -0.90 -13.08 17.65
N ARG A 400 -0.16 -12.03 17.30
CA ARG A 400 -0.69 -10.68 17.16
C ARG A 400 -1.00 -10.29 15.74
N ALA A 401 -2.14 -9.66 15.54
CA ALA A 401 -2.47 -9.01 14.28
C ALA A 401 -1.66 -7.70 14.13
N ARG A 402 -1.38 -7.33 12.89
CA ARG A 402 -0.61 -6.15 12.52
C ARG A 402 -1.49 -5.08 11.90
N PRO A 403 -1.17 -3.79 12.09
CA PRO A 403 -1.81 -2.72 11.35
C PRO A 403 -1.66 -2.94 9.84
N ALA A 404 -2.75 -2.73 9.10
CA ALA A 404 -2.77 -2.90 7.65
C ALA A 404 -3.41 -1.71 6.92
N GLY A 405 -4.01 -0.77 7.64
CA GLY A 405 -4.64 0.42 7.09
C GLY A 405 -5.60 1.06 8.07
N ALA A 406 -6.16 2.19 7.67
CA ALA A 406 -7.24 2.87 8.36
C ALA A 406 -8.04 3.71 7.35
N ALA A 407 -9.35 3.76 7.49
CA ALA A 407 -10.22 4.62 6.71
C ALA A 407 -11.61 4.74 7.35
N ASP A 408 -12.35 5.78 6.95
CA ASP A 408 -13.77 5.94 7.28
C ASP A 408 -14.61 5.16 6.25
N PHE A 409 -15.04 3.95 6.61
CA PHE A 409 -15.84 3.07 5.74
C PHE A 409 -17.33 3.24 5.89
N ASP A 410 -17.79 3.93 6.93
CA ASP A 410 -19.24 4.16 7.16
C ASP A 410 -19.67 5.62 7.06
N GLY A 411 -18.73 6.53 6.76
CA GLY A 411 -19.03 7.94 6.52
C GLY A 411 -19.37 8.71 7.79
N ASP A 412 -18.94 8.23 8.96
CA ASP A 412 -19.20 8.90 10.24
C ASP A 412 -18.12 9.93 10.62
N GLY A 413 -17.09 10.08 9.79
CA GLY A 413 -15.97 10.99 9.98
C GLY A 413 -14.88 10.44 10.89
N LYS A 414 -14.88 9.15 11.22
CA LYS A 414 -13.89 8.48 12.04
C LYS A 414 -13.31 7.29 11.32
N HIS A 415 -11.99 7.12 11.44
CA HIS A 415 -11.36 5.98 10.82
C HIS A 415 -11.59 4.69 11.61
N GLU A 416 -12.07 3.65 10.93
CA GLU A 416 -11.87 2.28 11.32
C GLU A 416 -10.40 1.90 11.14
N LEU A 417 -9.85 1.12 12.08
CA LEU A 417 -8.51 0.58 11.95
C LEU A 417 -8.60 -0.83 11.37
N ILE A 418 -7.72 -1.11 10.42
CA ILE A 418 -7.63 -2.42 9.76
C ILE A 418 -6.43 -3.15 10.32
N PHE A 419 -6.69 -4.38 10.78
CA PHE A 419 -5.64 -5.31 11.19
C PHE A 419 -5.72 -6.57 10.35
N ASN A 420 -4.57 -7.18 10.11
CA ASN A 420 -4.49 -8.49 9.51
C ASN A 420 -3.57 -9.43 10.30
N TRP A 421 -3.68 -10.70 10.02
CA TRP A 421 -2.82 -11.73 10.54
C TRP A 421 -2.52 -12.76 9.45
N ALA A 422 -1.25 -13.16 9.37
CA ALA A 422 -0.77 -14.25 8.53
C ALA A 422 -0.05 -15.27 9.41
N SER A 423 -0.03 -16.54 9.00
CA SER A 423 0.82 -17.53 9.63
C SER A 423 2.28 -17.24 9.30
N ASP A 424 3.18 -17.70 10.17
CA ASP A 424 4.62 -17.48 10.04
C ASP A 424 5.14 -17.74 8.63
N GLY A 425 5.94 -16.81 8.15
CA GLY A 425 6.74 -16.95 6.95
C GLY A 425 8.00 -17.78 7.17
N LEU A 426 8.88 -17.84 6.17
CA LEU A 426 10.22 -18.40 6.32
C LEU A 426 11.00 -17.55 7.34
N PHE A 427 11.76 -18.22 8.22
CA PHE A 427 12.59 -17.60 9.26
C PHE A 427 11.84 -16.90 10.41
N GLY A 428 10.59 -17.29 10.71
CA GLY A 428 9.84 -16.73 11.82
C GLY A 428 9.31 -15.31 11.57
N THR A 429 9.48 -14.77 10.38
CA THR A 429 8.91 -13.49 9.99
C THR A 429 7.40 -13.59 9.77
N TYR A 430 6.69 -12.47 9.97
CA TYR A 430 5.26 -12.37 9.69
C TYR A 430 4.95 -12.80 8.25
N GLY A 431 3.96 -13.69 8.07
CA GLY A 431 3.64 -14.26 6.77
C GLY A 431 3.09 -13.22 5.77
N GLU A 432 3.45 -13.39 4.51
CA GLU A 432 3.10 -12.47 3.43
C GLU A 432 1.65 -12.62 2.93
N ASP A 433 0.97 -13.73 3.27
CA ASP A 433 -0.40 -14.03 2.82
C ASP A 433 -1.40 -13.87 3.98
N PRO A 434 -1.94 -12.67 4.27
CA PRO A 434 -2.88 -12.48 5.35
C PRO A 434 -4.15 -13.31 5.16
N THR A 435 -4.47 -14.07 6.17
CA THR A 435 -5.65 -14.95 6.15
C THR A 435 -6.79 -14.44 7.01
N HIS A 436 -6.52 -13.61 7.99
CA HIS A 436 -7.48 -13.06 8.93
C HIS A 436 -7.47 -11.55 8.93
N TRP A 437 -8.65 -10.95 9.04
CA TRP A 437 -8.83 -9.50 8.99
C TRP A 437 -9.80 -9.05 10.06
N TRP A 438 -9.50 -7.90 10.67
CA TRP A 438 -10.35 -7.19 11.64
C TRP A 438 -10.48 -5.73 11.20
N ILE A 439 -11.72 -5.25 11.18
CA ILE A 439 -12.06 -3.84 10.99
C ILE A 439 -12.62 -3.37 12.32
N THR A 440 -11.90 -2.53 13.03
CA THR A 440 -12.25 -2.15 14.40
C THR A 440 -13.18 -0.96 14.43
N ASP A 441 -13.89 -0.76 15.54
CA ASP A 441 -14.61 0.46 15.85
C ASP A 441 -13.64 1.45 16.53
N GLY A 442 -12.83 2.15 15.71
CA GLY A 442 -11.73 2.98 16.15
C GLY A 442 -10.74 2.20 17.03
N THR A 443 -10.31 2.79 18.14
CA THR A 443 -9.38 2.18 19.11
C THR A 443 -10.05 1.26 20.13
N THR A 444 -11.35 0.97 20.00
CA THR A 444 -12.10 0.13 20.94
C THR A 444 -11.80 -1.37 20.78
N ASP A 445 -12.25 -2.18 21.73
CA ASP A 445 -12.17 -3.65 21.66
C ASP A 445 -13.24 -4.27 20.75
N ARG A 446 -14.10 -3.45 20.14
CA ARG A 446 -15.16 -3.92 19.25
C ARG A 446 -14.68 -3.97 17.81
N ASP A 447 -15.12 -5.00 17.08
CA ASP A 447 -14.94 -5.10 15.64
C ASP A 447 -16.25 -4.73 14.94
N LYS A 448 -16.20 -3.82 13.95
CA LYS A 448 -17.31 -3.61 13.00
C LYS A 448 -17.41 -4.79 12.04
N ALA A 449 -16.26 -5.39 11.66
CA ALA A 449 -16.21 -6.62 10.88
C ALA A 449 -14.98 -7.45 11.24
N ALA A 450 -15.09 -8.78 11.14
CA ALA A 450 -13.96 -9.70 11.20
C ALA A 450 -14.24 -10.88 10.27
N PHE A 451 -13.24 -11.30 9.50
CA PHE A 451 -13.41 -12.37 8.51
C PHE A 451 -12.09 -13.04 8.14
N ALA A 452 -12.21 -14.28 7.60
CA ALA A 452 -11.10 -14.92 6.93
C ALA A 452 -11.16 -14.69 5.42
N ALA A 453 -10.02 -14.30 4.83
CA ALA A 453 -9.91 -14.08 3.40
C ALA A 453 -10.24 -15.37 2.59
N THR A 454 -9.89 -16.55 3.10
CA THR A 454 -10.23 -17.85 2.49
C THR A 454 -11.73 -18.09 2.32
N GLY A 455 -12.56 -17.44 3.13
CA GLY A 455 -14.02 -17.55 3.03
C GLY A 455 -14.66 -16.60 2.03
N LEU A 456 -13.90 -15.66 1.49
CA LEU A 456 -14.41 -14.70 0.50
C LEU A 456 -14.47 -15.32 -0.90
N ALA A 457 -13.60 -16.27 -1.23
CA ALA A 457 -13.62 -16.97 -2.51
C ALA A 457 -14.83 -17.94 -2.59
N PRO A 458 -15.37 -18.18 -3.81
CA PRO A 458 -16.37 -19.23 -4.00
C PRO A 458 -15.80 -20.57 -3.56
N ARG A 459 -16.58 -21.37 -2.84
CA ARG A 459 -16.17 -22.76 -2.59
C ARG A 459 -16.03 -23.49 -3.92
N ALA A 460 -14.88 -24.11 -4.14
CA ALA A 460 -14.72 -25.01 -5.27
C ALA A 460 -15.82 -26.09 -5.17
N SER A 461 -16.68 -26.15 -6.18
CA SER A 461 -17.76 -27.12 -6.32
C SER A 461 -17.22 -28.51 -6.67
#